data_b516429eb653e12ae772a6b187faf057
#
_entry.id   b516429eb653e12ae772a6b187faf057
#
_cell.length_a   1.000
_cell.length_b   1.000
_cell.length_c   1.000
_cell.angle_alpha   90.00
_cell.angle_beta   90.00
_cell.angle_gamma   90.00
#
_symmetry.space_group_name_H-M   'P 1'
#
loop_
_entity.id
_entity.type
_entity.pdbx_description
1 polymer ?
#
loop_
_entity_poly.entity_id
_entity_poly.type
_entity_poly.pdbx_seq_one_letter_code
_entity_poly.pdbx_strand_id
1 'polypeptide(L)'
;MKLNRMNKFVLLISPLALTLATGTYAQDQYPILDKVAAKVVQKYTSTPCEELWQKKQAPQPPSPQEQKAIQFLKSDPQMRVVFINKVAAPIANKMFECGLIP
;
A
#
# COMPACT_ATOMS: atom_id res chain seq x y z
N MET A 1 -29.74 22.54 -36.70
CA MET A 1 -29.96 22.89 -35.87
C MET A 1 -30.33 22.14 -34.89
N LYS A 2 -30.93 21.57 -34.83
CA LYS A 2 -31.35 20.82 -33.94
C LYS A 2 -30.34 19.87 -33.59
N LEU A 3 -29.46 19.52 -34.28
CA LEU A 3 -28.54 18.61 -33.96
C LEU A 3 -27.70 19.05 -32.92
N ASN A 4 -27.49 20.24 -32.86
CA ASN A 4 -26.67 20.73 -31.89
C ASN A 4 -26.96 20.24 -30.63
N ARG A 5 -28.10 19.97 -30.36
CA ARG A 5 -28.41 19.60 -29.15
C ARG A 5 -27.71 18.38 -28.83
N MET A 6 -27.33 17.61 -29.68
CA MET A 6 -26.74 16.43 -29.39
C MET A 6 -25.51 16.63 -28.68
N ASN A 7 -24.85 17.61 -28.95
CA ASN A 7 -23.64 17.86 -28.33
C ASN A 7 -23.76 17.79 -26.89
N LYS A 8 -24.85 18.12 -26.43
CA LYS A 8 -24.98 18.14 -25.08
C LYS A 8 -24.74 16.83 -24.51
N PHE A 9 -25.13 15.79 -25.14
CA PHE A 9 -24.96 14.57 -24.52
C PHE A 9 -23.55 14.22 -24.40
N VAL A 10 -22.76 14.64 -25.18
CA VAL A 10 -21.40 14.34 -25.15
C VAL A 10 -20.86 14.59 -23.80
N LEU A 11 -21.31 15.60 -23.20
CA LEU A 11 -20.81 15.97 -21.92
C LEU A 11 -21.05 14.92 -20.92
N LEU A 12 -22.10 14.20 -21.07
CA LEU A 12 -22.43 13.26 -20.08
C LEU A 12 -21.36 12.26 -19.89
N ILE A 13 -20.66 11.94 -20.89
CA ILE A 13 -19.65 10.96 -20.78
C ILE A 13 -18.54 11.35 -19.91
N SER A 14 -18.20 12.57 -19.90
CA SER A 14 -17.10 13.03 -19.11
C SER A 14 -17.21 12.66 -17.66
N PRO A 15 -18.32 12.80 -17.07
CA PRO A 15 -18.42 12.53 -15.65
C PRO A 15 -18.00 11.15 -15.27
N LEU A 16 -18.20 10.20 -16.15
CA LEU A 16 -17.84 8.87 -15.84
C LEU A 16 -16.35 8.74 -15.67
N ALA A 17 -15.64 9.37 -16.49
CA ALA A 17 -14.20 9.30 -16.40
C ALA A 17 -13.73 9.85 -15.09
N LEU A 18 -14.41 10.83 -14.60
CA LEU A 18 -14.02 11.42 -13.36
C LEU A 18 -14.12 10.45 -12.22
N THR A 19 -15.13 9.63 -12.25
CA THR A 19 -15.33 8.70 -11.19
C THR A 19 -14.18 7.73 -11.10
N LEU A 20 -13.71 7.28 -12.22
CA LEU A 20 -12.60 6.36 -12.23
C LEU A 20 -11.36 7.05 -11.73
N ALA A 21 -11.19 8.26 -12.12
CA ALA A 21 -10.03 9.00 -11.70
C ALA A 21 -9.98 9.12 -10.20
N THR A 22 -11.11 9.20 -9.56
CA THR A 22 -11.15 9.33 -8.13
C THR A 22 -10.55 8.12 -7.46
N GLY A 23 -10.85 6.94 -7.95
CA GLY A 23 -10.32 5.75 -7.35
C GLY A 23 -8.81 5.69 -7.49
N THR A 24 -8.29 6.08 -8.64
CA THR A 24 -6.88 6.07 -8.84
C THR A 24 -6.23 7.14 -8.01
N TYR A 25 -6.94 8.22 -7.83
CA TYR A 25 -6.41 9.33 -7.09
C TYR A 25 -6.05 8.95 -5.68
N ALA A 26 -6.81 8.10 -5.06
CA ALA A 26 -6.55 7.68 -3.70
C ALA A 26 -5.21 6.98 -3.61
N GLN A 27 -4.82 6.25 -4.63
CA GLN A 27 -3.55 5.58 -4.62
C GLN A 27 -2.40 6.53 -4.85
N ASP A 28 -2.61 7.53 -5.67
CA ASP A 28 -1.57 8.48 -5.98
C ASP A 28 -1.29 9.43 -4.84
N GLN A 29 -2.15 9.42 -3.84
CA GLN A 29 -1.99 10.32 -2.72
C GLN A 29 -0.69 10.06 -1.96
N TYR A 30 -0.17 8.83 -2.00
CA TYR A 30 1.04 8.49 -1.29
C TYR A 30 2.00 7.72 -2.21
N PRO A 31 2.56 8.37 -3.22
CA PRO A 31 3.43 7.66 -4.17
C PRO A 31 4.70 7.13 -3.52
N ILE A 32 5.24 7.83 -2.53
CA ILE A 32 6.42 7.36 -1.84
C ILE A 32 6.09 6.15 -1.01
N LEU A 33 4.89 6.11 -0.49
CA LEU A 33 4.45 5.00 0.34
C LEU A 33 4.40 3.70 -0.46
N ASP A 34 4.04 3.76 -1.73
CA ASP A 34 4.04 2.59 -2.59
C ASP A 34 5.44 2.00 -2.70
N LYS A 35 6.44 2.85 -2.84
CA LYS A 35 7.81 2.39 -2.96
C LYS A 35 8.31 1.78 -1.66
N VAL A 36 7.98 2.41 -0.57
CA VAL A 36 8.37 1.91 0.75
C VAL A 36 7.70 0.57 1.02
N ALA A 37 6.41 0.47 0.72
CA ALA A 37 5.68 -0.77 0.91
C ALA A 37 6.26 -1.89 0.06
N ALA A 38 6.59 -1.59 -1.20
CA ALA A 38 7.18 -2.58 -2.09
C ALA A 38 8.51 -3.09 -1.55
N LYS A 39 9.33 -2.21 -1.01
CA LYS A 39 10.61 -2.61 -0.43
C LYS A 39 10.42 -3.47 0.80
N VAL A 40 9.47 -3.12 1.64
CA VAL A 40 9.19 -3.90 2.85
C VAL A 40 8.73 -5.30 2.46
N VAL A 41 7.82 -5.40 1.50
CA VAL A 41 7.32 -6.69 1.04
C VAL A 41 8.46 -7.51 0.43
N GLN A 42 9.26 -6.89 -0.42
CA GLN A 42 10.36 -7.59 -1.07
C GLN A 42 11.36 -8.11 -0.04
N LYS A 43 11.71 -7.29 0.90
CA LYS A 43 12.66 -7.69 1.93
C LYS A 43 12.11 -8.84 2.75
N TYR A 44 10.86 -8.77 3.13
CA TYR A 44 10.25 -9.78 3.96
C TYR A 44 10.10 -11.10 3.20
N THR A 45 9.63 -11.05 1.96
CA THR A 45 9.40 -12.26 1.18
C THR A 45 10.69 -12.93 0.72
N SER A 46 11.77 -12.17 0.61
CA SER A 46 13.05 -12.74 0.22
C SER A 46 13.88 -13.23 1.40
N THR A 47 13.46 -12.94 2.63
CA THR A 47 14.19 -13.38 3.81
C THR A 47 13.87 -14.86 4.08
N PRO A 48 14.88 -15.68 4.34
CA PRO A 48 14.63 -17.10 4.64
C PRO A 48 13.81 -17.27 5.91
N CYS A 49 13.01 -18.30 5.96
CA CYS A 49 12.19 -18.58 7.14
C CYS A 49 13.00 -18.68 8.41
N GLU A 50 14.18 -19.29 8.33
CA GLU A 50 15.03 -19.43 9.48
C GLU A 50 15.42 -18.10 10.07
N GLU A 51 15.74 -17.12 9.24
CA GLU A 51 16.09 -15.80 9.69
C GLU A 51 14.88 -15.08 10.32
N LEU A 52 13.70 -15.28 9.76
CA LEU A 52 12.50 -14.71 10.31
C LEU A 52 12.21 -15.31 11.69
N TRP A 53 12.46 -16.60 11.85
CA TRP A 53 12.28 -17.25 13.12
C TRP A 53 13.22 -16.66 14.17
N GLN A 54 14.48 -16.43 13.80
CA GLN A 54 15.44 -15.84 14.71
C GLN A 54 15.04 -14.44 15.13
N LYS A 55 14.54 -13.66 14.21
CA LYS A 55 14.11 -12.31 14.52
C LYS A 55 12.91 -12.29 15.46
N LYS A 56 12.05 -13.31 15.36
CA LYS A 56 10.93 -13.40 16.27
C LYS A 56 11.39 -13.72 17.68
N GLN A 57 12.39 -14.58 17.83
CA GLN A 57 12.89 -14.97 19.13
C GLN A 57 13.75 -13.90 19.76
N ALA A 58 14.51 -13.18 18.96
CA ALA A 58 15.38 -12.13 19.45
C ALA A 58 15.17 -10.86 18.62
N PRO A 59 14.12 -10.10 18.90
CA PRO A 59 13.81 -8.91 18.12
C PRO A 59 14.93 -7.90 18.24
N GLN A 60 15.29 -7.31 17.11
CA GLN A 60 16.29 -6.27 17.09
C GLN A 60 15.62 -4.91 16.98
N PRO A 61 16.22 -3.89 17.55
CA PRO A 61 15.64 -2.56 17.43
C PRO A 61 15.63 -2.11 15.96
N PRO A 62 14.64 -1.34 15.54
CA PRO A 62 14.57 -0.88 14.17
C PRO A 62 15.71 0.07 13.82
N SER A 63 16.12 0.06 12.58
CA SER A 63 17.15 0.98 12.11
C SER A 63 16.64 2.42 12.15
N PRO A 64 17.53 3.41 12.08
CA PRO A 64 17.07 4.81 12.08
C PRO A 64 16.08 5.12 10.97
N GLN A 65 16.24 4.50 9.80
CA GLN A 65 15.33 4.72 8.70
C GLN A 65 13.97 4.09 8.99
N GLU A 66 13.97 2.91 9.59
CA GLU A 66 12.73 2.26 9.97
C GLU A 66 12.02 3.05 11.06
N GLN A 67 12.76 3.62 11.98
CA GLN A 67 12.16 4.42 13.04
C GLN A 67 11.45 5.64 12.47
N LYS A 68 12.06 6.29 11.48
CA LYS A 68 11.43 7.43 10.84
C LYS A 68 10.13 7.03 10.15
N ALA A 69 10.16 5.91 9.47
CA ALA A 69 8.97 5.42 8.78
C ALA A 69 7.87 5.10 9.77
N ILE A 70 8.23 4.47 10.89
CA ILE A 70 7.27 4.13 11.93
C ILE A 70 6.64 5.40 12.51
N GLN A 71 7.45 6.42 12.75
CA GLN A 71 6.93 7.67 13.29
C GLN A 71 5.99 8.36 12.32
N PHE A 72 6.33 8.31 11.03
CA PHE A 72 5.46 8.88 10.02
C PHE A 72 4.11 8.17 10.03
N LEU A 73 4.13 6.85 10.09
CA LEU A 73 2.88 6.08 10.07
C LEU A 73 2.07 6.29 11.35
N LYS A 74 2.74 6.54 12.46
CA LYS A 74 2.03 6.81 13.70
C LYS A 74 1.37 8.18 13.68
N SER A 75 1.97 9.13 13.00
CA SER A 75 1.43 10.48 12.97
C SER A 75 0.32 10.66 11.95
N ASP A 76 0.19 9.76 10.99
CA ASP A 76 -0.84 9.87 9.96
C ASP A 76 -1.64 8.56 9.89
N PRO A 77 -2.80 8.52 10.53
CA PRO A 77 -3.62 7.30 10.54
C PRO A 77 -4.07 6.83 9.17
N GLN A 78 -4.33 7.75 8.26
CA GLN A 78 -4.74 7.37 6.92
C GLN A 78 -3.60 6.73 6.17
N MET A 79 -2.42 7.30 6.27
CA MET A 79 -1.25 6.74 5.64
C MET A 79 -0.96 5.35 6.19
N ARG A 80 -1.14 5.17 7.49
CA ARG A 80 -0.92 3.88 8.11
C ARG A 80 -1.84 2.81 7.55
N VAL A 81 -3.13 3.14 7.39
CA VAL A 81 -4.09 2.20 6.84
C VAL A 81 -3.72 1.81 5.41
N VAL A 82 -3.34 2.79 4.60
CA VAL A 82 -2.95 2.53 3.22
C VAL A 82 -1.71 1.63 3.19
N PHE A 83 -0.74 1.91 4.03
CA PHE A 83 0.48 1.13 4.09
C PHE A 83 0.18 -0.32 4.50
N ILE A 84 -0.59 -0.50 5.56
CA ILE A 84 -0.92 -1.84 6.04
C ILE A 84 -1.66 -2.62 4.97
N ASN A 85 -2.59 -1.98 4.26
CA ASN A 85 -3.31 -2.67 3.20
C ASN A 85 -2.40 -3.14 2.08
N LYS A 86 -1.31 -2.42 1.84
CA LYS A 86 -0.38 -2.81 0.79
C LYS A 86 0.52 -3.96 1.19
N VAL A 87 0.91 -4.03 2.45
CA VAL A 87 1.88 -5.03 2.89
C VAL A 87 1.26 -6.24 3.56
N ALA A 88 0.04 -6.13 4.02
CA ALA A 88 -0.53 -7.17 4.89
C ALA A 88 -0.61 -8.54 4.23
N ALA A 89 -1.16 -8.63 3.03
CA ALA A 89 -1.36 -9.93 2.40
C ALA A 89 -0.05 -10.64 2.09
N PRO A 90 0.92 -10.01 1.41
CA PRO A 90 2.18 -10.70 1.13
C PRO A 90 2.94 -11.08 2.40
N ILE A 91 2.92 -10.21 3.41
CA ILE A 91 3.62 -10.52 4.65
C ILE A 91 2.92 -11.66 5.39
N ALA A 92 1.60 -11.62 5.47
CA ALA A 92 0.85 -12.68 6.12
C ALA A 92 1.06 -14.02 5.42
N ASN A 93 1.10 -14.03 4.10
CA ASN A 93 1.36 -15.25 3.34
C ASN A 93 2.74 -15.80 3.67
N LYS A 94 3.73 -14.93 3.73
CA LYS A 94 5.09 -15.36 4.06
C LYS A 94 5.16 -15.91 5.49
N MET A 95 4.50 -15.24 6.42
CA MET A 95 4.45 -15.70 7.79
C MET A 95 3.78 -17.06 7.89
N PHE A 96 2.74 -17.27 7.12
CA PHE A 96 2.05 -18.54 7.12
C PHE A 96 2.94 -19.65 6.54
N GLU A 97 3.63 -19.35 5.45
CA GLU A 97 4.55 -20.33 4.85
C GLU A 97 5.67 -20.71 5.80
N CYS A 98 6.14 -19.77 6.58
CA CYS A 98 7.23 -20.02 7.51
C CYS A 98 6.75 -20.57 8.87
N GLY A 99 5.45 -20.76 9.04
CA GLY A 99 4.92 -21.26 10.31
C GLY A 99 5.01 -20.28 11.45
N LEU A 100 5.03 -18.97 11.13
CA LEU A 100 5.07 -17.94 12.15
C LEU A 100 3.68 -17.58 12.66
N ILE A 101 2.64 -17.98 11.93
CA ILE A 101 1.26 -17.82 12.35
C ILE A 101 0.65 -19.20 12.45
N PRO A 102 -0.09 -19.45 13.50
CA PRO A 102 -0.71 -20.75 13.71
C PRO A 102 -1.85 -20.99 12.73
#